data_50d7a2bacd0461527209b77be0f6d1e8
#
_entry.id   50d7a2bacd0461527209b77be0f6d1e8
#
_cell.length_a   1.000
_cell.length_b   1.000
_cell.length_c   1.000
_cell.angle_alpha   90.00
_cell.angle_beta   90.00
_cell.angle_gamma   90.00
#
_symmetry.space_group_name_H-M   'P 1'
#
loop_
_entity.id
_entity.type
_entity.pdbx_description
1 polymer ?
#
loop_
_entity_poly.entity_id
_entity_poly.type
_entity_poly.pdbx_seq_one_letter_code
_entity_poly.pdbx_strand_id
1 'polypeptide(L)'
;DLRLSVARAQEKNAFLWHNGQWCLPLGSTPTTHLFKLPMGIIGEGQIDFSTSVENEWLCSRILQAFGLPVAPSHIASFDGQRCLIVERFDRKLHASGSHWLRLPTEDCCQATSTPATNKYENNGGPGMASIAALLAQSSERSDLATFFKAQVLFWMLRAPDGHAKNFSIHLLPGGRYRMTPLYDVMSAYPV
;
A
#
# COMPACT_ATOMS: atom_id res chain seq x y z
N ASP A 1 4.79 22.88 8.17
CA ASP A 1 5.19 21.49 7.84
C ASP A 1 4.22 20.51 8.51
N LEU A 2 3.12 20.22 7.85
CA LEU A 2 2.16 19.18 8.27
C LEU A 2 2.78 17.80 7.96
N ARG A 3 3.67 17.33 8.81
CA ARG A 3 4.20 15.97 8.79
C ARG A 3 3.29 15.09 9.62
N LEU A 4 2.18 14.66 9.05
CA LEU A 4 1.35 13.64 9.66
C LEU A 4 1.95 12.26 9.32
N SER A 5 2.66 11.67 10.26
CA SER A 5 3.01 10.24 10.19
C SER A 5 1.75 9.42 10.43
N VAL A 6 0.91 9.35 9.43
CA VAL A 6 -0.38 8.65 9.42
C VAL A 6 -0.23 7.15 9.67
N ALA A 7 0.94 6.59 9.38
CA ALA A 7 1.22 5.15 9.45
C ALA A 7 1.04 4.51 10.84
N ARG A 8 0.96 5.28 11.93
CA ARG A 8 0.75 4.78 13.30
C ARG A 8 -0.67 4.98 13.83
N ALA A 9 -1.51 5.76 13.14
CA ALA A 9 -2.82 6.15 13.65
C ALA A 9 -3.95 5.22 13.21
N GLN A 10 -3.78 4.45 12.12
CA GLN A 10 -4.83 3.58 11.59
C GLN A 10 -4.75 2.17 12.16
N GLU A 11 -5.83 1.71 12.80
CA GLU A 11 -5.97 0.31 13.17
C GLU A 11 -6.07 -0.58 11.93
N LYS A 12 -5.20 -1.58 11.86
CA LYS A 12 -5.12 -2.53 10.76
C LYS A 12 -5.17 -3.95 11.30
N ASN A 13 -6.14 -4.72 10.82
CA ASN A 13 -6.24 -6.15 11.08
C ASN A 13 -6.06 -6.93 9.78
N ALA A 14 -5.59 -8.16 9.89
CA ALA A 14 -5.39 -9.01 8.72
C ALA A 14 -6.14 -10.33 8.87
N PHE A 15 -6.94 -10.68 7.85
CA PHE A 15 -7.78 -11.87 7.84
C PHE A 15 -7.49 -12.75 6.62
N LEU A 16 -7.91 -14.00 6.72
CA LEU A 16 -7.92 -14.95 5.63
C LEU A 16 -9.34 -15.01 5.04
N TRP A 17 -9.46 -14.78 3.74
CA TRP A 17 -10.68 -15.13 3.00
C TRP A 17 -10.59 -16.57 2.52
N HIS A 18 -11.48 -17.42 3.00
CA HIS A 18 -11.50 -18.84 2.67
C HIS A 18 -12.94 -19.37 2.58
N ASN A 19 -13.27 -20.03 1.49
CA ASN A 19 -14.59 -20.63 1.26
C ASN A 19 -15.78 -19.68 1.53
N GLY A 20 -15.66 -18.42 1.08
CA GLY A 20 -16.72 -17.43 1.24
C GLY A 20 -16.85 -16.83 2.64
N GLN A 21 -15.88 -17.05 3.51
CA GLN A 21 -15.90 -16.58 4.90
C GLN A 21 -14.61 -15.89 5.30
N TRP A 22 -14.70 -14.93 6.23
CA TRP A 22 -13.55 -14.31 6.89
C TRP A 22 -13.13 -15.18 8.07
N CYS A 23 -11.84 -15.57 8.08
CA CYS A 23 -11.26 -16.43 9.09
C CYS A 23 -10.06 -15.77 9.76
N LEU A 24 -9.90 -16.02 11.04
CA LEU A 24 -8.66 -15.76 11.75
C LEU A 24 -7.64 -16.84 11.37
N PRO A 25 -6.46 -16.46 10.86
CA PRO A 25 -5.45 -17.43 10.51
C PRO A 25 -4.84 -18.07 11.76
N LEU A 26 -4.61 -19.38 11.73
CA LEU A 26 -3.95 -20.12 12.79
C LEU A 26 -2.53 -20.52 12.38
N GLY A 27 -1.58 -20.40 13.31
CA GLY A 27 -0.19 -20.80 13.11
C GLY A 27 0.45 -20.11 11.90
N SER A 28 0.93 -20.89 10.93
CA SER A 28 1.62 -20.37 9.73
C SER A 28 0.69 -20.00 8.57
N THR A 29 -0.63 -20.16 8.72
CA THR A 29 -1.60 -19.84 7.65
C THR A 29 -1.52 -18.35 7.29
N PRO A 30 -1.34 -18.00 6.01
CA PRO A 30 -1.26 -16.59 5.61
C PRO A 30 -2.61 -15.89 5.66
N THR A 31 -2.59 -14.61 6.02
CA THR A 31 -3.71 -13.69 5.77
C THR A 31 -3.75 -13.29 4.30
N THR A 32 -4.94 -13.04 3.75
CA THR A 32 -5.15 -12.65 2.34
C THR A 32 -5.59 -11.21 2.16
N HIS A 33 -6.13 -10.58 3.20
CA HIS A 33 -6.66 -9.22 3.15
C HIS A 33 -6.25 -8.42 4.39
N LEU A 34 -6.16 -7.12 4.20
CA LEU A 34 -5.99 -6.14 5.26
C LEU A 34 -7.31 -5.38 5.45
N PHE A 35 -7.73 -5.22 6.70
CA PHE A 35 -8.88 -4.41 7.10
C PHE A 35 -8.35 -3.15 7.75
N LYS A 36 -8.74 -2.00 7.22
CA LYS A 36 -8.35 -0.69 7.71
C LYS A 36 -9.59 0.04 8.22
N LEU A 37 -9.60 0.41 9.49
CA LEU A 37 -10.67 1.18 10.09
C LEU A 37 -10.50 2.68 9.82
N PRO A 38 -11.57 3.50 9.92
CA PRO A 38 -11.43 4.94 9.90
C PRO A 38 -10.45 5.43 10.98
N MET A 39 -9.62 6.40 10.64
CA MET A 39 -8.60 6.91 11.58
C MET A 39 -9.18 7.86 12.63
N GLY A 40 -10.38 8.41 12.40
CA GLY A 40 -10.99 9.38 13.28
C GLY A 40 -10.23 10.70 13.35
N ILE A 41 -10.31 11.37 14.49
CA ILE A 41 -9.61 12.64 14.73
C ILE A 41 -8.21 12.35 15.26
N ILE A 42 -7.18 12.92 14.64
CA ILE A 42 -5.78 12.66 14.98
C ILE A 42 -4.99 13.95 15.27
N GLY A 43 -4.00 13.79 16.16
CA GLY A 43 -3.03 14.83 16.47
C GLY A 43 -3.57 15.96 17.36
N GLU A 44 -2.68 16.80 17.83
CA GLU A 44 -3.02 17.98 18.65
C GLU A 44 -3.84 19.02 17.86
N GLY A 45 -3.73 19.02 16.53
CA GLY A 45 -4.52 19.88 15.63
C GLY A 45 -5.93 19.38 15.37
N GLN A 46 -6.34 18.26 15.97
CA GLN A 46 -7.66 17.64 15.79
C GLN A 46 -8.09 17.51 14.32
N ILE A 47 -7.18 17.02 13.47
CA ILE A 47 -7.46 16.83 12.06
C ILE A 47 -8.40 15.62 11.90
N ASP A 48 -9.51 15.83 11.22
CA ASP A 48 -10.54 14.82 11.03
C ASP A 48 -10.23 13.90 9.84
N PHE A 49 -9.86 12.65 10.14
CA PHE A 49 -9.68 11.56 9.20
C PHE A 49 -10.78 10.50 9.27
N SER A 50 -11.96 10.86 9.77
CA SER A 50 -13.10 9.93 9.86
C SER A 50 -13.51 9.36 8.50
N THR A 51 -13.21 10.06 7.39
CA THR A 51 -13.47 9.62 6.02
C THR A 51 -12.24 8.94 5.36
N SER A 52 -11.23 8.53 6.14
CA SER A 52 -10.00 7.93 5.59
C SER A 52 -10.25 6.67 4.76
N VAL A 53 -11.27 5.88 5.10
CA VAL A 53 -11.69 4.69 4.36
C VAL A 53 -12.14 5.05 2.95
N GLU A 54 -13.02 6.03 2.82
CA GLU A 54 -13.52 6.53 1.53
C GLU A 54 -12.44 7.23 0.73
N ASN A 55 -11.60 7.99 1.41
CA ASN A 55 -10.49 8.73 0.81
C ASN A 55 -9.49 7.75 0.15
N GLU A 56 -8.99 6.77 0.88
CA GLU A 56 -8.05 5.79 0.34
C GLU A 56 -8.69 4.98 -0.80
N TRP A 57 -9.96 4.57 -0.65
CA TRP A 57 -10.68 3.87 -1.70
C TRP A 57 -10.83 4.74 -2.96
N LEU A 58 -11.24 6.00 -2.82
CA LEU A 58 -11.41 6.92 -3.95
C LEU A 58 -10.07 7.18 -4.66
N CYS A 59 -8.99 7.43 -3.90
CA CYS A 59 -7.66 7.59 -4.47
C CYS A 59 -7.24 6.36 -5.28
N SER A 60 -7.47 5.15 -4.77
CA SER A 60 -7.16 3.92 -5.50
C SER A 60 -7.99 3.79 -6.79
N ARG A 61 -9.26 4.19 -6.77
CA ARG A 61 -10.14 4.19 -7.96
C ARG A 61 -9.70 5.21 -9.01
N ILE A 62 -9.24 6.39 -8.57
CA ILE A 62 -8.69 7.40 -9.47
C ILE A 62 -7.41 6.87 -10.13
N LEU A 63 -6.45 6.34 -9.36
CA LEU A 63 -5.24 5.76 -9.91
C LEU A 63 -5.54 4.65 -10.95
N GLN A 64 -6.51 3.79 -10.64
CA GLN A 64 -6.96 2.73 -11.55
C GLN A 64 -7.58 3.29 -12.84
N ALA A 65 -8.37 4.36 -12.75
CA ALA A 65 -8.97 5.02 -13.91
C ALA A 65 -7.91 5.62 -14.86
N PHE A 66 -6.75 6.02 -14.31
CA PHE A 66 -5.58 6.44 -15.09
C PHE A 66 -4.70 5.28 -15.59
N GLY A 67 -5.16 4.03 -15.42
CA GLY A 67 -4.49 2.83 -15.92
C GLY A 67 -3.30 2.38 -15.08
N LEU A 68 -3.19 2.83 -13.83
CA LEU A 68 -2.14 2.36 -12.92
C LEU A 68 -2.57 1.07 -12.20
N PRO A 69 -1.66 0.12 -11.99
CA PRO A 69 -1.94 -1.07 -11.20
C PRO A 69 -2.08 -0.69 -9.73
N VAL A 70 -3.21 -1.01 -9.12
CA VAL A 70 -3.48 -0.78 -7.69
C VAL A 70 -3.93 -2.07 -7.02
N ALA A 71 -3.65 -2.21 -5.74
CA ALA A 71 -4.14 -3.34 -4.94
C ALA A 71 -5.68 -3.32 -4.93
N PRO A 72 -6.36 -4.43 -5.27
CA PRO A 72 -7.81 -4.47 -5.25
C PRO A 72 -8.35 -4.13 -3.86
N SER A 73 -9.35 -3.27 -3.81
CA SER A 73 -9.94 -2.83 -2.54
C SER A 73 -11.43 -2.53 -2.69
N HIS A 74 -12.16 -2.70 -1.60
CA HIS A 74 -13.56 -2.34 -1.50
C HIS A 74 -13.92 -1.92 -0.07
N ILE A 75 -14.99 -1.14 0.07
CA ILE A 75 -15.53 -0.75 1.36
C ILE A 75 -16.59 -1.76 1.79
N ALA A 76 -16.55 -2.19 3.05
CA ALA A 76 -17.55 -3.03 3.68
C ALA A 76 -17.94 -2.49 5.05
N SER A 77 -19.04 -3.00 5.60
CA SER A 77 -19.49 -2.70 6.97
C SER A 77 -19.81 -3.99 7.71
N PHE A 78 -19.35 -4.08 8.96
CA PHE A 78 -19.62 -5.18 9.87
C PHE A 78 -20.13 -4.58 11.18
N ASP A 79 -21.31 -4.98 11.61
CA ASP A 79 -21.97 -4.44 12.82
C ASP A 79 -21.99 -2.90 12.90
N GLY A 80 -22.21 -2.25 11.74
CA GLY A 80 -22.18 -0.79 11.62
C GLY A 80 -20.79 -0.16 11.52
N GLN A 81 -19.73 -0.90 11.72
CA GLN A 81 -18.36 -0.44 11.57
C GLN A 81 -17.90 -0.54 10.11
N ARG A 82 -17.62 0.59 9.48
CA ARG A 82 -17.09 0.65 8.12
C ARG A 82 -15.58 0.38 8.10
N CYS A 83 -15.12 -0.31 7.08
CA CYS A 83 -13.71 -0.55 6.87
C CYS A 83 -13.37 -0.63 5.37
N LEU A 84 -12.11 -0.32 5.05
CA LEU A 84 -11.53 -0.61 3.75
C LEU A 84 -10.90 -2.00 3.81
N ILE A 85 -11.30 -2.87 2.89
CA ILE A 85 -10.71 -4.19 2.72
C ILE A 85 -9.79 -4.13 1.51
N VAL A 86 -8.51 -4.42 1.72
CA VAL A 86 -7.47 -4.41 0.67
C VAL A 86 -6.94 -5.83 0.49
N GLU A 87 -6.99 -6.33 -0.74
CA GLU A 87 -6.40 -7.62 -1.08
C GLU A 87 -4.87 -7.53 -1.07
N ARG A 88 -4.23 -8.53 -0.47
CA ARG A 88 -2.78 -8.60 -0.38
C ARG A 88 -2.18 -9.12 -1.69
N PHE A 89 -1.46 -8.27 -2.41
CA PHE A 89 -0.76 -8.61 -3.65
C PHE A 89 0.42 -9.58 -3.42
N ASP A 90 0.91 -9.70 -2.19
CA ASP A 90 1.99 -10.60 -1.79
C ASP A 90 1.49 -12.00 -1.38
N ARG A 91 0.26 -12.34 -1.79
CA ARG A 91 -0.36 -13.65 -1.57
C ARG A 91 -0.83 -14.25 -2.88
N LYS A 92 -0.66 -15.54 -3.03
CA LYS A 92 -1.14 -16.27 -4.20
C LYS A 92 -1.64 -17.65 -3.78
N LEU A 93 -2.84 -18.01 -4.21
CA LEU A 93 -3.32 -19.36 -4.00
C LEU A 93 -2.47 -20.31 -4.86
N HIS A 94 -1.99 -21.39 -4.25
CA HIS A 94 -1.26 -22.43 -4.98
C HIS A 94 -2.16 -23.05 -6.07
N ALA A 95 -1.59 -23.52 -7.17
CA ALA A 95 -2.33 -24.07 -8.31
C ALA A 95 -3.24 -25.25 -7.94
N SER A 96 -2.89 -26.01 -6.88
CA SER A 96 -3.74 -27.09 -6.33
C SER A 96 -4.96 -26.59 -5.55
N GLY A 97 -5.05 -25.30 -5.24
CA GLY A 97 -6.09 -24.73 -4.38
C GLY A 97 -5.95 -25.07 -2.89
N SER A 98 -4.92 -25.81 -2.50
CA SER A 98 -4.81 -26.37 -1.13
C SER A 98 -4.23 -25.40 -0.10
N HIS A 99 -3.44 -24.41 -0.52
CA HIS A 99 -2.76 -23.49 0.40
C HIS A 99 -2.36 -22.18 -0.28
N TRP A 100 -2.11 -21.15 0.54
CA TRP A 100 -1.66 -19.85 0.10
C TRP A 100 -0.13 -19.75 0.14
N LEU A 101 0.43 -19.18 -0.91
CA LEU A 101 1.85 -18.85 -1.01
C LEU A 101 2.06 -17.40 -0.54
N ARG A 102 3.20 -17.17 0.14
CA ARG A 102 3.73 -15.83 0.38
C ARG A 102 4.73 -15.51 -0.72
N LEU A 103 4.45 -14.45 -1.49
CA LEU A 103 5.36 -13.99 -2.52
C LEU A 103 6.39 -13.06 -1.87
N PRO A 104 7.69 -13.28 -2.09
CA PRO A 104 8.73 -12.41 -1.55
C PRO A 104 8.55 -10.98 -2.07
N THR A 105 8.50 -10.01 -1.17
CA THR A 105 8.39 -8.58 -1.47
C THR A 105 9.27 -7.78 -0.53
N GLU A 106 9.77 -6.66 -1.03
CA GLU A 106 10.46 -5.64 -0.25
C GLU A 106 9.88 -4.28 -0.56
N ASP A 107 9.71 -3.44 0.46
CA ASP A 107 9.48 -2.01 0.22
C ASP A 107 10.78 -1.32 -0.23
N CYS A 108 10.69 -0.11 -0.78
CA CYS A 108 11.87 0.58 -1.30
C CYS A 108 12.89 0.96 -0.21
N CYS A 109 12.50 1.04 1.07
CA CYS A 109 13.49 1.17 2.15
C CYS A 109 14.30 -0.13 2.28
N GLN A 110 13.63 -1.29 2.28
CA GLN A 110 14.29 -2.60 2.35
C GLN A 110 15.19 -2.82 1.12
N ALA A 111 14.66 -2.59 -0.07
CA ALA A 111 15.38 -2.78 -1.34
C ALA A 111 16.62 -1.87 -1.49
N THR A 112 16.67 -0.75 -0.76
CA THR A 112 17.81 0.17 -0.74
C THR A 112 18.62 0.11 0.57
N SER A 113 18.37 -0.91 1.39
CA SER A 113 19.05 -1.09 2.69
C SER A 113 18.94 0.13 3.61
N THR A 114 17.81 0.86 3.54
CA THR A 114 17.53 2.05 4.33
C THR A 114 16.68 1.69 5.55
N PRO A 115 17.04 2.14 6.77
CA PRO A 115 16.21 1.89 7.95
C PRO A 115 14.79 2.45 7.79
N ALA A 116 13.78 1.72 8.29
CA ALA A 116 12.37 2.11 8.18
C ALA A 116 12.05 3.47 8.84
N THR A 117 12.87 3.92 9.79
CA THR A 117 12.79 5.25 10.42
C THR A 117 13.07 6.38 9.43
N ASN A 118 13.86 6.11 8.40
CA ASN A 118 14.28 7.07 7.38
C ASN A 118 13.46 6.94 6.09
N LYS A 119 12.16 6.70 6.20
CA LYS A 119 11.27 6.46 5.05
C LYS A 119 11.03 7.68 4.16
N TYR A 120 11.26 8.89 4.67
CA TYR A 120 11.10 10.15 3.94
C TYR A 120 12.43 10.65 3.37
N GLU A 121 12.41 11.20 2.15
CA GLU A 121 13.58 11.74 1.45
C GLU A 121 14.28 12.83 2.27
N ASN A 122 13.52 13.74 2.87
CA ASN A 122 14.07 14.82 3.70
C ASN A 122 14.68 14.36 5.04
N ASN A 123 14.52 13.08 5.39
CA ASN A 123 15.18 12.45 6.55
C ASN A 123 16.32 11.51 6.10
N GLY A 124 16.81 11.68 4.86
CA GLY A 124 17.87 10.85 4.29
C GLY A 124 17.40 9.50 3.75
N GLY A 125 16.10 9.33 3.55
CA GLY A 125 15.52 8.13 2.93
C GLY A 125 15.58 8.14 1.41
N PRO A 126 15.18 7.00 0.77
CA PRO A 126 15.15 6.92 -0.69
C PRO A 126 14.12 7.89 -1.26
N GLY A 127 14.61 8.88 -1.98
CA GLY A 127 13.77 9.82 -2.71
C GLY A 127 13.40 9.33 -4.09
N MET A 128 12.73 10.19 -4.85
CA MET A 128 12.26 9.90 -6.21
C MET A 128 13.38 9.40 -7.11
N ALA A 129 14.56 10.02 -7.07
CA ALA A 129 15.70 9.63 -7.89
C ALA A 129 16.22 8.22 -7.56
N SER A 130 16.30 7.89 -6.27
CA SER A 130 16.76 6.57 -5.81
C SER A 130 15.79 5.46 -6.21
N ILE A 131 14.48 5.69 -6.04
CA ILE A 131 13.43 4.73 -6.42
C ILE A 131 13.39 4.59 -7.96
N ALA A 132 13.53 5.67 -8.71
CA ALA A 132 13.60 5.62 -10.16
C ALA A 132 14.83 4.83 -10.65
N ALA A 133 16.00 5.00 -10.03
CA ALA A 133 17.20 4.23 -10.35
C ALA A 133 17.02 2.73 -10.07
N LEU A 134 16.35 2.37 -8.96
CA LEU A 134 15.96 0.99 -8.67
C LEU A 134 15.04 0.46 -9.78
N LEU A 135 13.95 1.14 -10.09
CA LEU A 135 12.94 0.69 -11.06
C LEU A 135 13.45 0.70 -12.53
N ALA A 136 14.47 1.47 -12.84
CA ALA A 136 15.13 1.41 -14.15
C ALA A 136 15.79 0.05 -14.42
N GLN A 137 16.08 -0.73 -13.38
CA GLN A 137 16.65 -2.08 -13.47
C GLN A 137 15.59 -3.18 -13.32
N SER A 138 14.30 -2.82 -13.22
CA SER A 138 13.20 -3.76 -13.16
C SER A 138 13.15 -4.67 -14.40
N SER A 139 12.72 -5.92 -14.21
CA SER A 139 12.44 -6.84 -15.31
C SER A 139 11.18 -6.44 -16.11
N GLU A 140 10.36 -5.53 -15.58
CA GLU A 140 9.18 -4.97 -16.24
C GLU A 140 9.47 -3.53 -16.69
N ARG A 141 9.59 -3.31 -17.99
CA ARG A 141 9.99 -2.01 -18.58
C ARG A 141 9.01 -0.87 -18.28
N SER A 142 7.75 -1.20 -18.00
CA SER A 142 6.71 -0.21 -17.68
C SER A 142 6.80 0.34 -16.26
N ASP A 143 7.53 -0.31 -15.35
CA ASP A 143 7.56 0.04 -13.93
C ASP A 143 8.03 1.48 -13.67
N LEU A 144 9.11 1.89 -14.35
CA LEU A 144 9.64 3.25 -14.23
C LEU A 144 8.61 4.31 -14.68
N ALA A 145 7.93 4.06 -15.80
CA ALA A 145 6.88 4.96 -16.29
C ALA A 145 5.67 4.97 -15.36
N THR A 146 5.28 3.81 -14.82
CA THR A 146 4.22 3.66 -13.83
C THR A 146 4.54 4.46 -12.57
N PHE A 147 5.77 4.38 -12.08
CA PHE A 147 6.22 5.15 -10.91
C PHE A 147 6.09 6.67 -11.15
N PHE A 148 6.59 7.19 -12.28
CA PHE A 148 6.48 8.61 -12.56
C PHE A 148 5.03 9.08 -12.75
N LYS A 149 4.18 8.29 -13.40
CA LYS A 149 2.75 8.58 -13.48
C LYS A 149 2.10 8.63 -12.09
N ALA A 150 2.48 7.71 -11.20
CA ALA A 150 2.00 7.71 -9.82
C ALA A 150 2.44 8.99 -9.09
N GLN A 151 3.70 9.45 -9.25
CA GLN A 151 4.18 10.68 -8.62
C GLN A 151 3.37 11.91 -9.07
N VAL A 152 3.05 12.03 -10.36
CA VAL A 152 2.21 13.11 -10.89
C VAL A 152 0.82 13.07 -10.26
N LEU A 153 0.20 11.89 -10.20
CA LEU A 153 -1.13 11.74 -9.61
C LEU A 153 -1.11 11.98 -8.08
N PHE A 154 -0.08 11.57 -7.37
CA PHE A 154 0.08 11.86 -5.94
C PHE A 154 0.16 13.37 -5.70
N TRP A 155 0.91 14.08 -6.55
CA TRP A 155 0.96 15.54 -6.49
C TRP A 155 -0.41 16.18 -6.77
N MET A 156 -1.12 15.74 -7.82
CA MET A 156 -2.47 16.22 -8.15
C MET A 156 -3.49 15.93 -7.05
N LEU A 157 -3.40 14.78 -6.41
CA LEU A 157 -4.27 14.37 -5.29
C LEU A 157 -3.87 14.99 -3.95
N ARG A 158 -2.76 15.75 -3.90
CA ARG A 158 -2.16 16.18 -2.63
C ARG A 158 -2.01 14.99 -1.67
N ALA A 159 -1.46 13.88 -2.15
CA ALA A 159 -1.19 12.69 -1.36
C ALA A 159 0.24 12.78 -0.78
N PRO A 160 0.42 13.36 0.43
CA PRO A 160 1.74 13.71 0.96
C PRO A 160 2.53 12.54 1.51
N ASP A 161 1.87 11.40 1.75
CA ASP A 161 2.49 10.24 2.39
C ASP A 161 3.09 9.23 1.37
N GLY A 162 3.43 9.69 0.16
CA GLY A 162 4.07 8.90 -0.90
C GLY A 162 5.55 8.64 -0.63
N HIS A 163 5.90 8.06 0.51
CA HIS A 163 7.28 7.77 0.92
C HIS A 163 7.76 6.39 0.44
N ALA A 164 9.08 6.09 0.63
CA ALA A 164 9.71 4.87 0.13
C ALA A 164 9.08 3.55 0.59
N LYS A 165 8.36 3.52 1.72
CA LYS A 165 7.65 2.33 2.18
C LYS A 165 6.28 2.11 1.52
N ASN A 166 5.78 3.07 0.74
CA ASN A 166 4.54 2.97 -0.02
C ASN A 166 4.79 2.50 -1.47
N PHE A 167 6.04 2.21 -1.80
CA PHE A 167 6.44 1.55 -3.03
C PHE A 167 7.18 0.26 -2.69
N SER A 168 6.81 -0.82 -3.37
CA SER A 168 7.41 -2.14 -3.13
C SER A 168 7.75 -2.84 -4.43
N ILE A 169 8.61 -3.85 -4.32
CA ILE A 169 8.98 -4.74 -5.42
C ILE A 169 8.67 -6.19 -5.06
N HIS A 170 8.21 -6.96 -6.04
CA HIS A 170 8.19 -8.41 -5.98
C HIS A 170 9.57 -8.94 -6.34
N LEU A 171 10.14 -9.77 -5.50
CA LEU A 171 11.36 -10.49 -5.80
C LEU A 171 11.05 -11.73 -6.65
N LEU A 172 11.76 -11.89 -7.75
CA LEU A 172 11.55 -12.95 -8.72
C LEU A 172 12.79 -13.86 -8.79
N PRO A 173 12.65 -15.10 -9.27
CA PRO A 173 13.82 -15.99 -9.44
C PRO A 173 14.91 -15.38 -10.32
N GLY A 174 16.17 -15.67 -9.98
CA GLY A 174 17.34 -15.20 -10.73
C GLY A 174 17.72 -13.75 -10.48
N GLY A 175 17.41 -13.21 -9.29
CA GLY A 175 17.77 -11.84 -8.90
C GLY A 175 16.96 -10.76 -9.61
N ARG A 176 15.90 -11.14 -10.31
CA ARG A 176 14.98 -10.20 -10.97
C ARG A 176 13.95 -9.66 -10.00
N TYR A 177 13.36 -8.55 -10.33
CA TYR A 177 12.25 -7.97 -9.58
C TYR A 177 11.36 -7.13 -10.49
N ARG A 178 10.18 -6.77 -9.99
CA ARG A 178 9.27 -5.82 -10.62
C ARG A 178 8.49 -5.05 -9.56
N MET A 179 7.98 -3.89 -9.90
CA MET A 179 7.13 -3.10 -9.01
C MET A 179 5.86 -3.86 -8.65
N THR A 180 5.40 -3.70 -7.40
CA THR A 180 4.08 -4.19 -6.96
C THR A 180 2.97 -3.24 -7.43
N PRO A 181 1.69 -3.64 -7.36
CA PRO A 181 0.59 -2.68 -7.42
C PRO A 181 0.76 -1.56 -6.37
N LEU A 182 0.23 -0.37 -6.67
CA LEU A 182 0.18 0.75 -5.73
C LEU A 182 -0.81 0.47 -4.58
N TYR A 183 -0.53 1.02 -3.42
CA TYR A 183 -1.34 0.84 -2.21
C TYR A 183 -1.14 2.01 -1.25
N ASP A 184 -2.04 2.16 -0.28
CA ASP A 184 -1.91 3.11 0.85
C ASP A 184 -1.80 4.58 0.39
N VAL A 185 -2.65 4.99 -0.55
CA VAL A 185 -2.65 6.36 -1.11
C VAL A 185 -3.85 7.11 -0.59
N MET A 186 -3.61 8.21 0.13
CA MET A 186 -4.65 9.10 0.64
C MET A 186 -4.37 10.55 0.27
N SER A 187 -5.44 11.25 -0.11
CA SER A 187 -5.42 12.68 -0.38
C SER A 187 -5.47 13.50 0.91
N ALA A 188 -4.78 14.64 0.92
CA ALA A 188 -4.93 15.65 1.98
C ALA A 188 -6.00 16.72 1.66
N TYR A 189 -6.76 16.59 0.56
CA TYR A 189 -7.82 17.55 0.22
C TYR A 189 -8.98 17.59 1.23
N PRO A 190 -9.40 16.46 1.84
CA PRO A 190 -10.49 16.48 2.82
C PRO A 190 -10.12 17.00 4.21
N VAL A 191 -8.86 17.31 4.45
CA VAL A 191 -8.36 17.71 5.79
C VAL A 191 -7.64 19.04 5.77
#